data_2a86226b2b6f3e2e9ce8a1c1eacbca90
#
_entry.id   2a86226b2b6f3e2e9ce8a1c1eacbca90
#
_cell.length_a   1.000
_cell.length_b   1.000
_cell.length_c   1.000
_cell.angle_alpha   90.00
_cell.angle_beta   90.00
_cell.angle_gamma   90.00
#
_symmetry.space_group_name_H-M   'P 1'
#
loop_
_entity.id
_entity.type
_entity.pdbx_description
1 polymer ?
#
loop_
_entity_poly.entity_id
_entity_poly.type
_entity_poly.pdbx_seq_one_letter_code
_entity_poly.pdbx_strand_id
1 'polypeptide(L)'
;MKILMVANADKGHKRYSMDNVTLLAKAQVENTLECGWKPEDIVIIANFDFEFMGVKSVKAPLNEFCLTGSKMFGVHHWFFEMGMRETIWAKDMDLWANVHFEEPEFKDVGISRYSKDIYNGGSVFWKWSGRDIANEIVSIMDAGKAKKEEPVLNRMLRSGLFKDRVTTMNETYNLGCSGFLVRYERAEKPIRGCHFHPYNTIAWSTFALDRNQEGFVPITIRLERLFRRYWPNLATRMDPETVEIKKKQKAERDLKLQKKRKDRIKILDETDSGMIPVSMKEYEESLLDDPDFSQNEPFKRHG
;
A
#
# COMPACT_ATOMS: atom_id res chain seq x y z
N MET A 1 18.67 -1.01 9.87
CA MET A 1 17.63 -0.59 8.89
C MET A 1 16.66 0.35 9.57
N LYS A 2 16.19 1.42 8.90
CA LYS A 2 15.16 2.32 9.40
C LYS A 2 13.81 2.00 8.76
N ILE A 3 12.71 2.26 9.47
CA ILE A 3 11.35 2.24 8.90
C ILE A 3 11.00 3.66 8.50
N LEU A 4 10.73 3.88 7.20
CA LEU A 4 10.33 5.18 6.70
C LEU A 4 8.84 5.18 6.36
N MET A 5 8.12 6.13 6.92
CA MET A 5 6.72 6.41 6.64
C MET A 5 6.56 7.87 6.21
N VAL A 6 5.63 8.14 5.31
CA VAL A 6 5.36 9.50 4.85
C VAL A 6 3.96 9.91 5.24
N ALA A 7 3.86 10.98 6.01
CA ALA A 7 2.63 11.55 6.50
C ALA A 7 2.36 12.89 5.78
N ASN A 8 1.63 12.83 4.67
CA ASN A 8 1.29 14.02 3.88
C ASN A 8 -0.16 14.41 4.16
N ALA A 9 -0.38 15.57 4.79
CA ALA A 9 -1.69 16.09 5.13
C ALA A 9 -2.09 17.22 4.16
N ASP A 10 -3.36 17.20 3.74
CA ASP A 10 -3.98 18.22 2.90
C ASP A 10 -5.27 18.71 3.56
N LYS A 11 -5.36 20.02 3.78
CA LYS A 11 -6.53 20.64 4.42
C LYS A 11 -7.82 20.52 3.60
N GLY A 12 -7.70 20.43 2.29
CA GLY A 12 -8.83 20.29 1.36
C GLY A 12 -9.31 18.86 1.16
N HIS A 13 -8.56 17.87 1.62
CA HIS A 13 -8.83 16.48 1.32
C HIS A 13 -9.32 15.72 2.55
N LYS A 14 -10.56 15.23 2.54
CA LYS A 14 -11.17 14.55 3.70
C LYS A 14 -10.36 13.37 4.23
N ARG A 15 -9.84 12.52 3.35
CA ARG A 15 -9.06 11.32 3.73
C ARG A 15 -7.68 11.69 4.27
N TYR A 16 -7.06 12.72 3.71
CA TYR A 16 -5.73 13.19 4.07
C TYR A 16 -5.77 14.44 4.95
N SER A 17 -6.90 14.69 5.65
CA SER A 17 -6.97 15.77 6.63
C SER A 17 -5.91 15.59 7.69
N MET A 18 -5.48 16.70 8.29
CA MET A 18 -4.49 16.72 9.37
C MET A 18 -4.84 15.72 10.48
N ASP A 19 -6.11 15.70 10.92
CA ASP A 19 -6.56 14.81 11.99
C ASP A 19 -6.44 13.35 11.60
N ASN A 20 -6.89 12.96 10.40
CA ASN A 20 -6.83 11.58 9.94
C ASN A 20 -5.39 11.09 9.75
N VAL A 21 -4.53 11.91 9.15
CA VAL A 21 -3.13 11.56 8.94
C VAL A 21 -2.38 11.48 10.27
N THR A 22 -2.65 12.39 11.19
CA THR A 22 -2.07 12.38 12.55
C THR A 22 -2.50 11.14 13.34
N LEU A 23 -3.79 10.79 13.30
CA LEU A 23 -4.29 9.57 13.96
C LEU A 23 -3.64 8.31 13.39
N LEU A 24 -3.53 8.24 12.07
CA LEU A 24 -2.89 7.11 11.40
C LEU A 24 -1.40 7.01 11.75
N ALA A 25 -0.69 8.15 11.78
CA ALA A 25 0.71 8.21 12.20
C ALA A 25 0.90 7.72 13.64
N LYS A 26 0.06 8.18 14.58
CA LYS A 26 0.09 7.70 15.97
C LYS A 26 -0.12 6.20 16.07
N ALA A 27 -1.14 5.66 15.42
CA ALA A 27 -1.42 4.23 15.42
C ALA A 27 -0.27 3.41 14.81
N GLN A 28 0.35 3.91 13.74
CA GLN A 28 1.51 3.27 13.12
C GLN A 28 2.75 3.28 13.99
N VAL A 29 3.04 4.39 14.66
CA VAL A 29 4.15 4.47 15.62
C VAL A 29 3.93 3.47 16.76
N GLU A 30 2.77 3.49 17.40
CA GLU A 30 2.46 2.58 18.50
C GLU A 30 2.53 1.12 18.06
N ASN A 31 1.93 0.76 16.90
CA ASN A 31 2.03 -0.59 16.36
C ASN A 31 3.47 -1.03 16.11
N THR A 32 4.28 -0.14 15.57
CA THR A 32 5.68 -0.45 15.21
C THR A 32 6.53 -0.66 16.46
N LEU A 33 6.35 0.19 17.48
CA LEU A 33 7.03 0.05 18.77
C LEU A 33 6.61 -1.25 19.49
N GLU A 34 5.32 -1.60 19.46
CA GLU A 34 4.82 -2.85 20.04
C GLU A 34 5.32 -4.10 19.30
N CYS A 35 5.77 -3.98 18.05
CA CYS A 35 6.48 -5.05 17.35
C CYS A 35 7.93 -5.21 17.79
N GLY A 36 8.47 -4.31 18.63
CA GLY A 36 9.84 -4.35 19.12
C GLY A 36 10.84 -3.44 18.41
N TRP A 37 10.38 -2.58 17.48
CA TRP A 37 11.22 -1.53 16.90
C TRP A 37 11.44 -0.42 17.92
N LYS A 38 12.59 0.27 17.84
CA LYS A 38 12.89 1.39 18.71
C LYS A 38 12.46 2.72 18.08
N PRO A 39 12.21 3.78 18.90
CA PRO A 39 11.81 5.09 18.36
C PRO A 39 12.84 5.64 17.35
N GLU A 40 14.12 5.45 17.58
CA GLU A 40 15.21 5.89 16.69
C GLU A 40 15.26 5.15 15.35
N ASP A 41 14.59 4.01 15.22
CA ASP A 41 14.47 3.27 13.95
C ASP A 41 13.26 3.70 13.12
N ILE A 42 12.39 4.54 13.68
CA ILE A 42 11.17 5.01 13.01
C ILE A 42 11.39 6.43 12.51
N VAL A 43 11.28 6.60 11.20
CA VAL A 43 11.38 7.88 10.52
C VAL A 43 10.03 8.24 9.93
N ILE A 44 9.50 9.38 10.35
CA ILE A 44 8.29 9.96 9.73
C ILE A 44 8.69 11.22 9.00
N ILE A 45 8.54 11.23 7.68
CA ILE A 45 8.68 12.44 6.87
C ILE A 45 7.29 13.02 6.69
N ALA A 46 7.09 14.29 7.08
CA ALA A 46 5.78 14.92 7.06
C ALA A 46 5.84 16.36 6.53
N ASN A 47 4.73 16.87 6.03
CA ASN A 47 4.57 18.30 5.73
C ASN A 47 4.08 19.13 6.93
N PHE A 48 4.02 18.51 8.11
CA PHE A 48 3.62 19.12 9.38
C PHE A 48 4.48 18.63 10.54
N ASP A 49 4.44 19.35 11.66
CA ASP A 49 5.15 18.95 12.87
C ASP A 49 4.39 17.84 13.59
N PHE A 50 5.07 16.73 13.87
CA PHE A 50 4.52 15.58 14.57
C PHE A 50 5.53 15.08 15.61
N GLU A 51 5.03 14.79 16.81
CA GLU A 51 5.79 14.11 17.86
C GLU A 51 4.88 13.16 18.62
N PHE A 52 5.29 11.92 18.75
CA PHE A 52 4.55 10.90 19.49
C PHE A 52 5.45 9.74 19.94
N MET A 53 5.40 9.36 21.21
CA MET A 53 6.16 8.25 21.81
C MET A 53 7.67 8.25 21.46
N GLY A 54 8.29 9.43 21.50
CA GLY A 54 9.71 9.60 21.18
C GLY A 54 10.06 9.67 19.70
N VAL A 55 9.09 9.49 18.82
CA VAL A 55 9.24 9.65 17.36
C VAL A 55 8.85 11.07 16.97
N LYS A 56 9.77 11.79 16.31
CA LYS A 56 9.54 13.13 15.75
C LYS A 56 9.57 13.09 14.23
N SER A 57 8.70 13.89 13.60
CA SER A 57 8.76 14.02 12.15
C SER A 57 9.96 14.83 11.68
N VAL A 58 10.49 14.43 10.52
CA VAL A 58 11.31 15.28 9.67
C VAL A 58 10.39 16.04 8.74
N LYS A 59 10.44 17.38 8.80
CA LYS A 59 9.60 18.22 7.96
C LYS A 59 10.16 18.29 6.54
N ALA A 60 9.32 18.02 5.55
CA ALA A 60 9.68 18.10 4.14
C ALA A 60 8.57 18.79 3.32
N PRO A 61 8.91 19.53 2.25
CA PRO A 61 7.96 20.10 1.30
C PRO A 61 7.42 19.02 0.38
N LEU A 62 6.54 18.14 0.89
CA LEU A 62 5.95 17.06 0.11
C LEU A 62 5.07 17.63 -0.99
N ASN A 63 5.07 16.99 -2.16
CA ASN A 63 4.27 17.42 -3.30
C ASN A 63 2.78 17.23 -3.03
N GLU A 64 2.05 18.33 -2.86
CA GLU A 64 0.62 18.32 -2.54
C GLU A 64 -0.25 17.76 -3.67
N PHE A 65 0.19 17.86 -4.93
CA PHE A 65 -0.54 17.33 -6.08
C PHE A 65 -0.43 15.81 -6.22
N CYS A 66 0.42 15.17 -5.44
CA CYS A 66 0.70 13.73 -5.51
C CYS A 66 0.58 13.08 -4.13
N LEU A 67 -0.52 13.32 -3.41
CA LEU A 67 -0.76 12.80 -2.06
C LEU A 67 -0.55 11.29 -1.96
N THR A 68 -1.02 10.53 -2.93
CA THR A 68 -0.89 9.07 -2.97
C THR A 68 0.50 8.56 -3.36
N GLY A 69 1.33 9.43 -3.95
CA GLY A 69 2.71 9.14 -4.35
C GLY A 69 3.75 9.81 -3.46
N SER A 70 3.33 10.51 -2.40
CA SER A 70 4.23 11.28 -1.53
C SER A 70 5.31 10.43 -0.85
N LYS A 71 5.11 9.12 -0.73
CA LYS A 71 6.12 8.19 -0.20
C LYS A 71 7.43 8.27 -0.99
N MET A 72 7.37 8.33 -2.32
CA MET A 72 8.59 8.45 -3.14
C MET A 72 9.30 9.78 -2.94
N PHE A 73 8.58 10.88 -2.75
CA PHE A 73 9.19 12.15 -2.37
C PHE A 73 9.87 12.05 -0.99
N GLY A 74 9.31 11.32 -0.05
CA GLY A 74 9.94 11.04 1.23
C GLY A 74 11.21 10.18 1.10
N VAL A 75 11.20 9.14 0.26
CA VAL A 75 12.40 8.32 -0.03
C VAL A 75 13.49 9.17 -0.69
N HIS A 76 13.11 10.03 -1.64
CA HIS A 76 14.04 10.97 -2.28
C HIS A 76 14.63 11.95 -1.25
N HIS A 77 13.79 12.57 -0.41
CA HIS A 77 14.21 13.49 0.65
C HIS A 77 15.20 12.84 1.62
N TRP A 78 14.95 11.56 2.01
CA TRP A 78 15.86 10.78 2.85
C TRP A 78 17.27 10.68 2.26
N PHE A 79 17.36 10.34 0.98
CA PHE A 79 18.65 10.13 0.33
C PHE A 79 19.34 11.42 -0.10
N PHE A 80 18.63 12.38 -0.67
CA PHE A 80 19.23 13.54 -1.31
C PHE A 80 19.29 14.77 -0.43
N GLU A 81 18.24 15.06 0.32
CA GLU A 81 18.19 16.25 1.17
C GLU A 81 18.83 16.01 2.53
N MET A 82 18.55 14.86 3.14
CA MET A 82 19.13 14.49 4.42
C MET A 82 20.50 13.81 4.28
N GLY A 83 20.89 13.35 3.08
CA GLY A 83 22.16 12.67 2.83
C GLY A 83 22.33 11.34 3.55
N MET A 84 21.23 10.71 3.97
CA MET A 84 21.24 9.47 4.76
C MET A 84 21.59 8.28 3.89
N ARG A 85 22.36 7.34 4.44
CA ARG A 85 22.84 6.16 3.71
C ARG A 85 22.32 4.83 4.23
N GLU A 86 21.63 4.85 5.37
CA GLU A 86 21.06 3.66 5.96
C GLU A 86 19.98 3.06 5.05
N THR A 87 19.91 1.74 5.05
CA THR A 87 18.82 0.99 4.43
C THR A 87 17.50 1.39 5.07
N ILE A 88 16.49 1.60 4.26
CA ILE A 88 15.14 1.91 4.71
C ILE A 88 14.12 0.86 4.23
N TRP A 89 13.17 0.56 5.10
CA TRP A 89 11.91 -0.05 4.74
C TRP A 89 10.87 1.05 4.60
N ALA A 90 10.65 1.52 3.36
CA ALA A 90 9.61 2.50 3.04
C ALA A 90 8.27 1.79 2.93
N LYS A 91 7.35 2.10 3.84
CA LYS A 91 6.05 1.46 3.89
C LYS A 91 4.90 2.47 3.86
N ASP A 92 3.76 2.05 3.29
CA ASP A 92 2.54 2.84 3.34
C ASP A 92 2.03 2.96 4.78
N MET A 93 1.30 4.06 5.04
CA MET A 93 0.70 4.31 6.36
C MET A 93 -0.41 3.32 6.71
N ASP A 94 -0.86 2.49 5.79
CA ASP A 94 -1.81 1.41 5.99
C ASP A 94 -1.19 0.02 5.85
N LEU A 95 0.14 -0.05 5.85
CA LEU A 95 0.89 -1.30 6.01
C LEU A 95 1.33 -1.46 7.47
N TRP A 96 0.85 -2.49 8.13
CA TRP A 96 1.03 -2.78 9.55
C TRP A 96 2.15 -3.78 9.77
N ALA A 97 3.17 -3.39 10.51
CA ALA A 97 4.19 -4.32 10.97
C ALA A 97 3.56 -5.36 11.90
N ASN A 98 3.94 -6.63 11.77
CA ASN A 98 3.45 -7.72 12.60
C ASN A 98 4.46 -8.16 13.65
N VAL A 99 5.70 -8.24 13.27
CA VAL A 99 6.83 -8.63 14.11
C VAL A 99 8.04 -7.79 13.77
N HIS A 100 8.99 -7.70 14.71
CA HIS A 100 10.34 -7.22 14.40
C HIS A 100 11.05 -8.20 13.48
N PHE A 101 11.86 -7.70 12.56
CA PHE A 101 12.71 -8.50 11.70
C PHE A 101 13.99 -7.75 11.34
N GLU A 102 15.03 -8.50 11.09
CA GLU A 102 16.30 -7.97 10.62
C GLU A 102 16.23 -7.56 9.16
N GLU A 103 17.18 -6.75 8.70
CA GLU A 103 17.26 -6.34 7.29
C GLU A 103 17.31 -7.58 6.38
N PRO A 104 16.33 -7.74 5.46
CA PRO A 104 16.34 -8.86 4.54
C PRO A 104 17.45 -8.69 3.50
N GLU A 105 17.85 -9.80 2.89
CA GLU A 105 18.78 -9.76 1.77
C GLU A 105 18.06 -9.30 0.50
N PHE A 106 18.58 -8.26 -0.14
CA PHE A 106 18.12 -7.75 -1.43
C PHE A 106 19.23 -6.91 -2.10
N LYS A 107 19.07 -6.65 -3.40
CA LYS A 107 20.00 -5.82 -4.18
C LYS A 107 19.86 -4.34 -3.79
N ASP A 108 19.59 -3.46 -4.73
CA ASP A 108 19.42 -2.02 -4.47
C ASP A 108 18.00 -1.67 -4.00
N VAL A 109 17.01 -2.38 -4.54
CA VAL A 109 15.59 -2.24 -4.20
C VAL A 109 14.97 -3.61 -3.98
N GLY A 110 14.24 -3.77 -2.89
CA GLY A 110 13.45 -4.96 -2.57
C GLY A 110 11.96 -4.65 -2.59
N ILE A 111 11.15 -5.33 -3.42
CA ILE A 111 9.72 -5.05 -3.56
C ILE A 111 8.91 -6.33 -3.75
N SER A 112 7.77 -6.45 -3.06
CA SER A 112 6.89 -7.60 -3.17
C SER A 112 5.98 -7.49 -4.39
N ARG A 113 5.67 -8.64 -5.01
CA ARG A 113 4.69 -8.71 -6.08
C ARG A 113 3.26 -8.76 -5.54
N TYR A 114 2.37 -8.12 -6.29
CA TYR A 114 0.93 -8.25 -6.09
C TYR A 114 0.37 -9.42 -6.92
N SER A 115 0.88 -9.57 -8.14
CA SER A 115 0.61 -10.68 -9.07
C SER A 115 1.86 -11.01 -9.86
N LYS A 116 1.77 -11.93 -10.82
CA LYS A 116 2.93 -12.38 -11.62
C LYS A 116 3.75 -11.22 -12.21
N ASP A 117 3.09 -10.16 -12.69
CA ASP A 117 3.73 -9.08 -13.43
C ASP A 117 3.49 -7.69 -12.83
N ILE A 118 2.92 -7.63 -11.62
CA ILE A 118 2.60 -6.37 -10.94
C ILE A 118 3.25 -6.36 -9.55
N TYR A 119 4.08 -5.35 -9.32
CA TYR A 119 4.67 -5.06 -8.02
C TYR A 119 3.77 -4.10 -7.24
N ASN A 120 3.73 -4.26 -5.94
CA ASN A 120 2.96 -3.38 -5.04
C ASN A 120 3.89 -2.48 -4.25
N GLY A 121 3.71 -1.18 -4.42
CA GLY A 121 4.51 -0.14 -3.79
C GLY A 121 4.32 0.01 -2.27
N GLY A 122 3.33 -0.65 -1.66
CA GLY A 122 3.01 -0.47 -0.23
C GLY A 122 4.13 -0.86 0.74
N SER A 123 5.09 -1.68 0.30
CA SER A 123 6.25 -2.11 1.07
C SER A 123 7.46 -2.23 0.16
N VAL A 124 8.42 -1.33 0.31
CA VAL A 124 9.62 -1.29 -0.53
C VAL A 124 10.85 -1.06 0.33
N PHE A 125 11.85 -1.89 0.15
CA PHE A 125 13.17 -1.75 0.77
C PHE A 125 14.11 -1.01 -0.18
N TRP A 126 14.88 -0.08 0.35
CA TRP A 126 15.81 0.75 -0.43
C TRP A 126 17.18 0.79 0.24
N LYS A 127 18.22 0.50 -0.53
CA LYS A 127 19.60 0.83 -0.18
C LYS A 127 20.00 2.16 -0.80
N TRP A 128 21.04 2.77 -0.27
CA TRP A 128 21.64 3.98 -0.85
C TRP A 128 22.01 3.82 -2.32
N SER A 129 22.45 2.63 -2.72
CA SER A 129 22.78 2.31 -4.12
C SER A 129 21.56 2.41 -5.06
N GLY A 130 20.33 2.29 -4.56
CA GLY A 130 19.08 2.42 -5.33
C GLY A 130 18.53 3.85 -5.44
N ARG A 131 19.22 4.86 -4.89
CA ARG A 131 18.73 6.24 -4.86
C ARG A 131 18.47 6.85 -6.26
N ASP A 132 19.25 6.47 -7.26
CA ASP A 132 19.05 6.91 -8.64
C ASP A 132 17.74 6.39 -9.24
N ILE A 133 17.32 5.17 -8.87
CA ILE A 133 16.00 4.63 -9.23
C ILE A 133 14.90 5.47 -8.58
N ALA A 134 15.06 5.82 -7.30
CA ALA A 134 14.12 6.69 -6.60
C ALA A 134 14.03 8.08 -7.25
N ASN A 135 15.19 8.66 -7.63
CA ASN A 135 15.24 9.94 -8.33
C ASN A 135 14.54 9.91 -9.69
N GLU A 136 14.72 8.85 -10.47
CA GLU A 136 14.05 8.68 -11.76
C GLU A 136 12.53 8.60 -11.60
N ILE A 137 12.04 7.85 -10.62
CA ILE A 137 10.60 7.77 -10.33
C ILE A 137 10.05 9.15 -9.96
N VAL A 138 10.72 9.87 -9.06
CA VAL A 138 10.31 11.22 -8.65
C VAL A 138 10.32 12.19 -9.82
N SER A 139 11.35 12.16 -10.66
CA SER A 139 11.45 13.01 -11.85
C SER A 139 10.28 12.80 -12.82
N ILE A 140 9.84 11.54 -13.00
CA ILE A 140 8.67 11.22 -13.84
C ILE A 140 7.38 11.73 -13.18
N MET A 141 7.26 11.62 -11.87
CA MET A 141 6.09 12.09 -11.12
C MET A 141 6.00 13.62 -11.13
N ASP A 142 7.12 14.32 -10.88
CA ASP A 142 7.20 15.80 -10.90
C ASP A 142 6.92 16.38 -12.27
N ALA A 143 7.31 15.70 -13.33
CA ALA A 143 6.97 16.09 -14.69
C ALA A 143 5.46 15.97 -15.02
N GLY A 144 4.63 15.59 -14.03
CA GLY A 144 3.19 15.41 -14.19
C GLY A 144 2.78 14.18 -15.02
N LYS A 145 3.74 13.31 -15.37
CA LYS A 145 3.50 12.11 -16.18
C LYS A 145 2.89 10.96 -15.40
N ALA A 146 2.92 11.01 -14.07
CA ALA A 146 2.28 10.04 -13.20
C ALA A 146 1.92 10.65 -11.84
N LYS A 147 0.82 10.20 -11.25
CA LYS A 147 0.37 10.63 -9.90
C LYS A 147 0.81 9.68 -8.79
N LYS A 148 1.27 8.47 -9.15
CA LYS A 148 1.63 7.40 -8.21
C LYS A 148 2.93 6.76 -8.65
N GLU A 149 3.73 6.32 -7.70
CA GLU A 149 5.00 5.65 -7.94
C GLU A 149 4.84 4.23 -8.51
N GLU A 150 3.80 3.51 -8.09
CA GLU A 150 3.61 2.09 -8.46
C GLU A 150 3.48 1.87 -9.97
N PRO A 151 2.66 2.64 -10.73
CA PRO A 151 2.63 2.54 -12.18
C PRO A 151 3.97 2.85 -12.85
N VAL A 152 4.72 3.84 -12.32
CA VAL A 152 6.03 4.22 -12.86
C VAL A 152 7.01 3.07 -12.68
N LEU A 153 7.15 2.58 -11.45
CA LEU A 153 8.04 1.46 -11.12
C LEU A 153 7.69 0.20 -11.92
N ASN A 154 6.41 -0.16 -12.01
CA ASN A 154 5.97 -1.30 -12.80
C ASN A 154 6.30 -1.17 -14.29
N ARG A 155 6.18 0.03 -14.87
CA ARG A 155 6.58 0.30 -16.25
C ARG A 155 8.09 0.14 -16.44
N MET A 156 8.90 0.71 -15.56
CA MET A 156 10.36 0.62 -15.59
C MET A 156 10.82 -0.84 -15.52
N LEU A 157 10.25 -1.62 -14.63
CA LEU A 157 10.62 -3.04 -14.48
C LEU A 157 10.17 -3.90 -15.66
N ARG A 158 8.99 -3.63 -16.23
CA ARG A 158 8.50 -4.34 -17.44
C ARG A 158 9.34 -4.02 -18.67
N SER A 159 9.85 -2.79 -18.79
CA SER A 159 10.77 -2.41 -19.88
C SER A 159 12.18 -3.01 -19.71
N GLY A 160 12.45 -3.71 -18.62
CA GLY A 160 13.76 -4.26 -18.27
C GLY A 160 14.70 -3.26 -17.59
N LEU A 161 14.27 -2.00 -17.44
CA LEU A 161 15.07 -0.99 -16.76
C LEU A 161 15.23 -1.34 -15.29
N PHE A 162 16.47 -1.35 -14.81
CA PHE A 162 16.84 -1.71 -13.43
C PHE A 162 16.51 -3.16 -12.98
N LYS A 163 16.15 -4.05 -13.91
CA LYS A 163 15.76 -5.42 -13.58
C LYS A 163 16.82 -6.16 -12.73
N ASP A 164 18.10 -5.94 -13.03
CA ASP A 164 19.20 -6.59 -12.32
C ASP A 164 19.50 -5.97 -10.96
N ARG A 165 18.89 -4.85 -10.62
CA ARG A 165 19.05 -4.10 -9.38
C ARG A 165 17.88 -4.23 -8.42
N VAL A 166 16.79 -4.86 -8.87
CA VAL A 166 15.56 -5.03 -8.08
C VAL A 166 15.38 -6.50 -7.71
N THR A 167 15.16 -6.75 -6.43
CA THR A 167 14.85 -8.07 -5.88
C THR A 167 13.34 -8.19 -5.64
N THR A 168 12.74 -9.26 -6.16
CA THR A 168 11.36 -9.62 -5.77
C THR A 168 11.38 -10.21 -4.38
N MET A 169 10.79 -9.49 -3.43
CA MET A 169 10.68 -9.92 -2.04
C MET A 169 9.54 -10.91 -1.83
N ASN A 170 9.65 -11.73 -0.79
CA ASN A 170 8.57 -12.62 -0.38
C ASN A 170 7.33 -11.82 0.06
N GLU A 171 6.16 -12.39 -0.12
CA GLU A 171 4.86 -11.75 0.21
C GLU A 171 4.67 -11.50 1.71
N THR A 172 5.50 -12.09 2.56
CA THR A 172 5.51 -11.87 4.02
C THR A 172 5.67 -10.39 4.40
N TYR A 173 6.31 -9.59 3.54
CA TYR A 173 6.54 -8.15 3.79
C TYR A 173 5.39 -7.25 3.34
N ASN A 174 4.42 -7.80 2.59
CA ASN A 174 3.33 -7.00 2.02
C ASN A 174 2.09 -7.87 1.75
N LEU A 175 1.57 -8.50 2.79
CA LEU A 175 0.40 -9.36 2.66
C LEU A 175 -0.88 -8.52 2.69
N GLY A 176 -1.55 -8.40 1.56
CA GLY A 176 -2.83 -7.68 1.41
C GLY A 176 -4.03 -8.62 1.36
N CYS A 177 -5.23 -8.02 1.37
CA CYS A 177 -6.50 -8.78 1.40
C CYS A 177 -6.86 -9.42 0.06
N SER A 178 -6.37 -8.90 -1.05
CA SER A 178 -6.67 -9.45 -2.37
C SER A 178 -5.88 -10.73 -2.61
N GLY A 179 -6.59 -11.80 -2.99
CA GLY A 179 -5.98 -13.12 -3.15
C GLY A 179 -5.32 -13.66 -1.88
N PHE A 180 -5.86 -13.28 -0.73
CA PHE A 180 -5.25 -13.49 0.58
C PHE A 180 -4.79 -14.93 0.81
N LEU A 181 -5.65 -15.93 0.66
CA LEU A 181 -5.31 -17.33 0.96
C LEU A 181 -4.09 -17.80 0.16
N VAL A 182 -4.09 -17.60 -1.15
CA VAL A 182 -2.98 -18.00 -2.03
C VAL A 182 -1.68 -17.27 -1.67
N ARG A 183 -1.77 -15.99 -1.36
CA ARG A 183 -0.60 -15.18 -0.97
C ARG A 183 -0.09 -15.57 0.42
N TYR A 184 -1.01 -15.85 1.34
CA TYR A 184 -0.66 -16.31 2.69
C TYR A 184 0.05 -17.66 2.66
N GLU A 185 -0.40 -18.61 1.85
CA GLU A 185 0.26 -19.91 1.70
C GLU A 185 1.71 -19.78 1.20
N ARG A 186 1.94 -18.86 0.26
CA ARG A 186 3.28 -18.61 -0.30
C ARG A 186 4.17 -17.74 0.59
N ALA A 187 3.59 -16.99 1.49
CA ALA A 187 4.33 -16.10 2.36
C ALA A 187 5.11 -16.88 3.43
N GLU A 188 6.37 -16.53 3.60
CA GLU A 188 7.19 -17.03 4.71
C GLU A 188 6.60 -16.61 6.06
N LYS A 189 6.71 -17.49 7.05
CA LYS A 189 6.23 -17.25 8.40
C LYS A 189 7.41 -16.88 9.33
N PRO A 190 7.20 -16.00 10.30
CA PRO A 190 5.97 -15.26 10.58
C PRO A 190 5.72 -14.16 9.54
N ILE A 191 4.46 -13.78 9.30
CA ILE A 191 4.12 -12.65 8.44
C ILE A 191 4.68 -11.36 9.05
N ARG A 192 5.43 -10.61 8.25
CA ARG A 192 6.15 -9.40 8.69
C ARG A 192 5.37 -8.11 8.48
N GLY A 193 4.57 -8.05 7.42
CA GLY A 193 3.74 -6.87 7.11
C GLY A 193 2.38 -7.22 6.51
N CYS A 194 1.32 -6.63 7.07
CA CYS A 194 -0.06 -6.76 6.59
C CYS A 194 -0.55 -5.43 6.04
N HIS A 195 -1.04 -5.41 4.80
CA HIS A 195 -1.40 -4.20 4.09
C HIS A 195 -2.92 -4.07 3.94
N PHE A 196 -3.52 -3.21 4.72
CA PHE A 196 -4.94 -2.87 4.64
C PHE A 196 -5.26 -1.56 5.35
N HIS A 197 -6.16 -0.80 4.75
CA HIS A 197 -6.63 0.45 5.35
C HIS A 197 -7.55 0.17 6.56
N PRO A 198 -7.44 0.93 7.66
CA PRO A 198 -8.28 0.76 8.87
C PRO A 198 -9.78 0.68 8.60
N TYR A 199 -10.27 1.43 7.61
CA TYR A 199 -11.68 1.45 7.22
C TYR A 199 -12.11 0.26 6.33
N ASN A 200 -11.19 -0.65 5.98
CA ASN A 200 -11.51 -1.81 5.16
C ASN A 200 -12.09 -2.95 6.01
N THR A 201 -13.41 -2.99 6.15
CA THR A 201 -14.11 -4.01 6.93
C THR A 201 -13.93 -5.43 6.38
N ILE A 202 -13.68 -5.59 5.07
CA ILE A 202 -13.40 -6.91 4.47
C ILE A 202 -12.02 -7.41 4.92
N ALA A 203 -11.04 -6.52 5.06
CA ALA A 203 -9.73 -6.86 5.60
C ALA A 203 -9.85 -7.45 7.00
N TRP A 204 -10.65 -6.83 7.86
CA TRP A 204 -10.89 -7.32 9.23
C TRP A 204 -11.44 -8.73 9.25
N SER A 205 -12.44 -9.02 8.41
CA SER A 205 -13.00 -10.37 8.36
C SER A 205 -12.00 -11.38 7.80
N THR A 206 -11.21 -10.99 6.80
CA THR A 206 -10.19 -11.85 6.23
C THR A 206 -9.15 -12.23 7.28
N PHE A 207 -8.57 -11.24 7.97
CA PHE A 207 -7.57 -11.48 9.00
C PHE A 207 -8.17 -12.09 10.29
N ALA A 208 -9.46 -11.87 10.58
CA ALA A 208 -10.13 -12.46 11.72
C ALA A 208 -10.50 -13.93 11.53
N LEU A 209 -10.82 -14.35 10.31
CA LEU A 209 -11.10 -15.75 9.99
C LEU A 209 -9.88 -16.66 10.21
N ASP A 210 -8.70 -16.11 10.06
CA ASP A 210 -7.44 -16.83 10.24
C ASP A 210 -6.86 -16.74 11.66
N ARG A 211 -7.71 -16.43 12.66
CA ARG A 211 -7.29 -16.33 14.07
C ARG A 211 -6.61 -17.61 14.62
N ASN A 212 -6.87 -18.74 14.01
CA ASN A 212 -6.27 -20.02 14.39
C ASN A 212 -4.97 -20.32 13.65
N GLN A 213 -4.53 -19.43 12.74
CA GLN A 213 -3.30 -19.63 12.00
C GLN A 213 -2.13 -18.94 12.72
N GLU A 214 -1.03 -19.63 12.81
CA GLU A 214 0.18 -19.13 13.45
C GLU A 214 0.65 -17.81 12.79
N GLY A 215 0.92 -16.80 13.59
CA GLY A 215 1.37 -15.49 13.14
C GLY A 215 0.28 -14.45 12.86
N PHE A 216 -1.00 -14.81 12.79
CA PHE A 216 -2.11 -13.86 12.57
C PHE A 216 -2.81 -13.40 13.84
N VAL A 217 -3.02 -14.31 14.78
CA VAL A 217 -3.72 -14.01 16.03
C VAL A 217 -3.14 -12.79 16.76
N PRO A 218 -1.82 -12.67 16.95
CA PRO A 218 -1.24 -11.53 17.66
C PRO A 218 -1.50 -10.19 16.97
N ILE A 219 -1.36 -10.12 15.65
CA ILE A 219 -1.55 -8.85 14.94
C ILE A 219 -3.01 -8.44 14.94
N THR A 220 -3.94 -9.36 14.79
CA THR A 220 -5.37 -9.05 14.81
C THR A 220 -5.81 -8.47 16.16
N ILE A 221 -5.40 -9.07 17.27
CA ILE A 221 -5.71 -8.59 18.61
C ILE A 221 -5.08 -7.20 18.84
N ARG A 222 -3.81 -7.03 18.50
CA ARG A 222 -3.10 -5.77 18.66
C ARG A 222 -3.74 -4.66 17.84
N LEU A 223 -3.99 -4.90 16.55
CA LEU A 223 -4.60 -3.91 15.67
C LEU A 223 -6.04 -3.60 16.06
N GLU A 224 -6.82 -4.58 16.47
CA GLU A 224 -8.17 -4.34 16.99
C GLU A 224 -8.12 -3.39 18.19
N ARG A 225 -7.22 -3.62 19.15
CA ARG A 225 -7.02 -2.73 20.30
C ARG A 225 -6.64 -1.31 19.89
N LEU A 226 -5.68 -1.17 18.97
CA LEU A 226 -5.24 0.12 18.45
C LEU A 226 -6.39 0.84 17.73
N PHE A 227 -7.15 0.13 16.92
CA PHE A 227 -8.24 0.72 16.16
C PHE A 227 -9.42 1.13 17.05
N ARG A 228 -9.73 0.38 18.09
CA ARG A 228 -10.71 0.78 19.12
C ARG A 228 -10.27 2.05 19.83
N ARG A 229 -8.96 2.23 20.06
CA ARG A 229 -8.41 3.43 20.70
C ARG A 229 -8.47 4.66 19.77
N TYR A 230 -7.99 4.54 18.56
CA TYR A 230 -7.85 5.67 17.65
C TYR A 230 -9.11 5.94 16.82
N TRP A 231 -9.91 4.94 16.57
CA TRP A 231 -11.15 5.03 15.79
C TRP A 231 -12.30 4.28 16.46
N PRO A 232 -12.78 4.74 17.63
CA PRO A 232 -13.80 4.01 18.39
C PRO A 232 -15.08 3.77 17.60
N ASN A 233 -15.43 4.66 16.67
CA ASN A 233 -16.61 4.50 15.80
C ASN A 233 -16.44 3.43 14.72
N LEU A 234 -15.23 2.92 14.47
CA LEU A 234 -15.02 1.79 13.56
C LEU A 234 -15.35 0.45 14.22
N ALA A 235 -15.25 0.36 15.53
CA ALA A 235 -15.53 -0.87 16.27
C ALA A 235 -16.95 -1.38 16.01
N THR A 236 -17.92 -0.47 15.86
CA THR A 236 -19.31 -0.81 15.54
C THR A 236 -19.50 -1.28 14.10
N ARG A 237 -18.55 -0.99 13.18
CA ARG A 237 -18.62 -1.42 11.78
C ARG A 237 -17.93 -2.77 11.55
N MET A 238 -17.25 -3.30 12.57
CA MET A 238 -16.59 -4.60 12.55
C MET A 238 -17.49 -5.70 13.14
N ASP A 239 -18.75 -5.37 13.39
CA ASP A 239 -19.74 -6.34 13.79
C ASP A 239 -19.80 -7.50 12.77
N PRO A 240 -19.75 -8.77 13.23
CA PRO A 240 -19.72 -9.94 12.36
C PRO A 240 -20.84 -9.98 11.32
N GLU A 241 -22.04 -9.52 11.68
CA GLU A 241 -23.19 -9.47 10.78
C GLU A 241 -22.98 -8.45 9.65
N THR A 242 -22.50 -7.24 9.99
CA THR A 242 -22.16 -6.19 9.00
C THR A 242 -21.04 -6.65 8.05
N VAL A 243 -20.06 -7.36 8.58
CA VAL A 243 -18.97 -7.94 7.80
C VAL A 243 -19.48 -8.98 6.82
N GLU A 244 -20.37 -9.86 7.26
CA GLU A 244 -20.92 -10.93 6.42
C GLU A 244 -21.82 -10.39 5.30
N ILE A 245 -22.63 -9.36 5.60
CA ILE A 245 -23.44 -8.66 4.59
C ILE A 245 -22.54 -8.05 3.51
N LYS A 246 -21.46 -7.39 3.90
CA LYS A 246 -20.52 -6.78 2.94
C LYS A 246 -19.75 -7.81 2.11
N LYS A 247 -19.42 -8.98 2.69
CA LYS A 247 -18.85 -10.09 1.91
C LYS A 247 -19.80 -10.58 0.82
N LYS A 248 -21.07 -10.79 1.16
CA LYS A 248 -22.10 -11.20 0.19
C LYS A 248 -22.25 -10.16 -0.93
N GLN A 249 -22.35 -8.87 -0.58
CA GLN A 249 -22.44 -7.79 -1.57
C GLN A 249 -21.22 -7.73 -2.49
N LYS A 250 -20.02 -7.94 -1.95
CA LYS A 250 -18.80 -7.99 -2.76
C LYS A 250 -18.81 -9.20 -3.71
N ALA A 251 -19.13 -10.38 -3.20
CA ALA A 251 -19.21 -11.59 -4.02
C ALA A 251 -20.20 -11.44 -5.18
N GLU A 252 -21.39 -10.85 -4.92
CA GLU A 252 -22.38 -10.54 -5.95
C GLU A 252 -21.86 -9.55 -6.99
N ARG A 253 -21.15 -8.51 -6.55
CA ARG A 253 -20.52 -7.53 -7.45
C ARG A 253 -19.45 -8.18 -8.32
N ASP A 254 -18.58 -8.98 -7.72
CA ASP A 254 -17.51 -9.67 -8.45
C ASP A 254 -18.08 -10.66 -9.48
N LEU A 255 -19.17 -11.35 -9.13
CA LEU A 255 -19.90 -12.21 -10.07
C LEU A 255 -20.50 -11.43 -11.24
N LYS A 256 -21.12 -10.27 -10.98
CA LYS A 256 -21.65 -9.38 -12.02
C LYS A 256 -20.54 -8.86 -12.94
N LEU A 257 -19.38 -8.51 -12.39
CA LEU A 257 -18.21 -8.07 -13.18
C LEU A 257 -17.65 -9.21 -14.03
N GLN A 258 -17.54 -10.43 -13.48
CA GLN A 258 -17.12 -11.59 -14.25
C GLN A 258 -18.09 -11.92 -15.40
N LYS A 259 -19.40 -11.81 -15.15
CA LYS A 259 -20.40 -11.98 -16.20
C LYS A 259 -20.25 -10.94 -17.31
N LYS A 260 -20.14 -9.65 -16.94
CA LYS A 260 -19.88 -8.57 -17.91
C LYS A 260 -18.60 -8.77 -18.73
N ARG A 261 -17.52 -9.29 -18.10
CA ARG A 261 -16.27 -9.62 -18.81
C ARG A 261 -16.47 -10.76 -19.79
N LYS A 262 -17.18 -11.82 -19.39
CA LYS A 262 -17.49 -12.96 -20.29
C LYS A 262 -18.37 -12.52 -21.47
N ASP A 263 -19.40 -11.69 -21.21
CA ASP A 263 -20.28 -11.17 -22.25
C ASP A 263 -19.49 -10.26 -23.22
N ARG A 264 -18.54 -9.46 -22.73
CA ARG A 264 -17.67 -8.61 -23.57
C ARG A 264 -16.71 -9.46 -24.43
N ILE A 265 -16.11 -10.50 -23.86
CA ILE A 265 -15.24 -11.42 -24.61
C ILE A 265 -16.06 -12.11 -25.71
N LYS A 266 -17.29 -12.58 -25.39
CA LYS A 266 -18.18 -13.21 -26.37
C LYS A 266 -18.54 -12.27 -27.52
N ILE A 267 -18.82 -10.99 -27.23
CA ILE A 267 -19.09 -9.96 -28.26
C ILE A 267 -17.84 -9.75 -29.13
N LEU A 268 -16.64 -9.72 -28.55
CA LEU A 268 -15.39 -9.57 -29.29
C LEU A 268 -15.13 -10.79 -30.20
N ASP A 269 -15.38 -11.99 -29.71
CA ASP A 269 -15.24 -13.23 -30.49
C ASP A 269 -16.28 -13.31 -31.65
N GLU A 270 -17.50 -12.80 -31.42
CA GLU A 270 -18.56 -12.75 -32.45
C GLU A 270 -18.37 -11.62 -33.49
N THR A 271 -17.60 -10.58 -33.14
CA THR A 271 -17.27 -9.46 -34.03
C THR A 271 -15.95 -9.65 -34.78
N ASP A 272 -15.19 -10.68 -34.47
CA ASP A 272 -13.87 -10.95 -35.07
C ASP A 272 -14.00 -11.62 -36.45
N SER A 273 -14.52 -10.87 -37.40
CA SER A 273 -14.27 -11.07 -38.83
C SER A 273 -13.60 -9.80 -39.40
N GLY A 274 -12.37 -9.51 -38.93
CA GLY A 274 -11.48 -8.60 -39.64
C GLY A 274 -11.08 -7.28 -39.00
N MET A 275 -11.10 -7.12 -37.68
CA MET A 275 -10.57 -5.93 -37.03
C MET A 275 -9.28 -6.19 -36.26
N ILE A 276 -8.33 -5.30 -36.50
CA ILE A 276 -6.99 -5.17 -35.92
C ILE A 276 -7.06 -5.16 -34.36
N PRO A 277 -6.16 -5.84 -33.66
CA PRO A 277 -6.13 -5.81 -32.20
C PRO A 277 -6.02 -4.38 -31.70
N VAL A 278 -6.92 -3.99 -30.82
CA VAL A 278 -6.81 -2.75 -30.03
C VAL A 278 -5.40 -2.67 -29.46
N SER A 279 -4.69 -1.58 -29.70
CA SER A 279 -3.32 -1.45 -29.25
C SER A 279 -3.26 -1.58 -27.73
N MET A 280 -2.16 -2.17 -27.21
CA MET A 280 -1.94 -2.26 -25.75
C MET A 280 -2.14 -0.91 -25.04
N LYS A 281 -1.96 0.18 -25.77
CA LYS A 281 -2.17 1.55 -25.30
C LYS A 281 -3.63 1.87 -25.00
N GLU A 282 -4.55 1.47 -25.86
CA GLU A 282 -6.01 1.65 -25.67
C GLU A 282 -6.57 0.73 -24.58
N TYR A 283 -5.98 -0.46 -24.43
CA TYR A 283 -6.29 -1.35 -23.30
C TYR A 283 -5.78 -0.77 -21.96
N GLU A 284 -4.59 -0.14 -21.95
CA GLU A 284 -4.06 0.55 -20.78
C GLU A 284 -4.84 1.82 -20.44
N GLU A 285 -5.28 2.58 -21.42
CA GLU A 285 -6.16 3.75 -21.23
C GLU A 285 -7.54 3.33 -20.70
N SER A 286 -8.09 2.21 -21.15
CA SER A 286 -9.35 1.69 -20.63
C SER A 286 -9.27 1.17 -19.19
N LEU A 287 -8.08 0.78 -18.72
CA LEU A 287 -7.85 0.42 -17.32
C LEU A 287 -7.69 1.66 -16.42
N LEU A 288 -7.27 2.80 -16.99
CA LEU A 288 -7.18 4.07 -16.26
C LEU A 288 -8.55 4.73 -16.06
N ASP A 289 -9.48 4.47 -16.97
CA ASP A 289 -10.89 4.95 -16.91
C ASP A 289 -11.82 3.98 -16.16
N ASP A 290 -11.31 2.86 -15.62
CA ASP A 290 -12.12 1.96 -14.79
C ASP A 290 -12.43 2.66 -13.45
N PRO A 291 -13.66 3.13 -13.24
CA PRO A 291 -14.03 3.84 -12.01
C PRO A 291 -13.88 2.98 -10.75
N ASP A 292 -13.79 1.66 -10.86
CA ASP A 292 -13.55 0.74 -9.75
C ASP A 292 -12.08 0.70 -9.30
N PHE A 293 -11.15 1.12 -10.14
CA PHE A 293 -9.75 1.30 -9.71
C PHE A 293 -9.54 2.61 -8.93
N SER A 294 -10.41 3.61 -9.15
CA SER A 294 -10.45 4.87 -8.40
C SER A 294 -11.41 4.85 -7.21
N GLN A 295 -12.34 3.90 -7.15
CA GLN A 295 -13.44 3.82 -6.18
C GLN A 295 -13.20 2.83 -5.02
N ASN A 296 -12.00 2.73 -4.49
CA ASN A 296 -11.85 2.43 -3.07
C ASN A 296 -12.15 3.69 -2.22
N GLU A 297 -12.97 4.61 -2.72
CA GLU A 297 -13.59 5.68 -1.94
C GLU A 297 -14.96 5.21 -1.43
N PRO A 298 -15.11 4.85 -0.13
CA PRO A 298 -16.41 4.50 0.43
C PRO A 298 -17.31 5.71 0.68
N PHE A 299 -17.02 6.88 0.12
CA PHE A 299 -17.72 8.13 0.45
C PHE A 299 -17.96 9.06 -0.74
N LYS A 300 -18.64 8.58 -1.77
CA LYS A 300 -19.47 9.45 -2.59
C LYS A 300 -20.88 8.88 -2.65
N ARG A 301 -21.73 9.38 -1.80
CA ARG A 301 -23.17 9.68 -1.96
C ARG A 301 -23.81 9.82 -0.59
N HIS A 302 -23.98 11.05 -0.16
CA HIS A 302 -25.20 11.58 0.46
C HIS A 302 -24.98 13.08 0.54
N GLY A 303 -25.52 13.79 -0.51
CA GLY A 303 -25.85 15.20 -0.42
C GLY A 303 -27.17 15.32 0.24
#